data_cc5ab8ad476de8053afa2d3002263075
#
_entry.id   cc5ab8ad476de8053afa2d3002263075
#
_cell.length_a   1.000
_cell.length_b   1.000
_cell.length_c   1.000
_cell.angle_alpha   90.00
_cell.angle_beta   90.00
_cell.angle_gamma   90.00
#
_symmetry.space_group_name_H-M   'P 1'
#
loop_
_entity.id
_entity.type
_entity.pdbx_description
1 polymer ?
#
loop_
_entity_poly.entity_id
_entity_poly.type
_entity_poly.pdbx_seq_one_letter_code
_entity_poly.pdbx_strand_id
1 'polypeptide(L)'
;MKTLTLLIAATFALSACGGQPEATVEQATTQASAVQSAEPVVTLNLDWDTFRKRVDADFESAGFGFAKIPASMKPEGDANAARLTVMLPINDNLVGNIASDPATGKLTSITATVSANEDATENLKNFSSAALMLSAADGDDGNKTVGGKIIKMAGDAINEFAKQAEKDSTANVNKSFVENGVKYGILVSGNMPVMMFAEPAENK
;
A
#
# COMPACT_ATOMS: atom_id res chain seq x y z
N MET A 1 -20.38 37.00 27.17
CA MET A 1 -20.99 36.77 28.52
C MET A 1 -21.51 35.34 28.60
N LYS A 2 -21.06 34.67 29.60
CA LYS A 2 -21.40 33.40 30.24
C LYS A 2 -20.57 32.19 29.85
N THR A 3 -19.50 32.06 30.62
CA THR A 3 -18.74 30.85 30.97
C THR A 3 -19.62 29.82 31.65
N LEU A 4 -19.47 28.55 31.29
CA LEU A 4 -19.92 27.44 32.13
C LEU A 4 -18.81 26.41 32.28
N THR A 5 -18.15 26.46 33.44
CA THR A 5 -17.13 25.53 33.90
C THR A 5 -17.86 24.37 34.60
N LEU A 6 -17.62 23.13 34.19
CA LEU A 6 -18.07 21.94 34.92
C LEU A 6 -16.86 21.18 35.45
N LEU A 7 -16.68 21.28 36.77
CA LEU A 7 -15.72 20.54 37.59
C LEU A 7 -16.37 19.21 37.99
N ILE A 8 -15.73 18.07 37.72
CA ILE A 8 -16.08 16.78 38.30
C ILE A 8 -14.89 16.31 39.12
N ALA A 9 -15.08 16.34 40.44
CA ALA A 9 -14.17 15.78 41.43
C ALA A 9 -14.56 14.31 41.69
N ALA A 10 -13.60 13.39 41.51
CA ALA A 10 -13.73 12.00 41.91
C ALA A 10 -12.90 11.75 43.15
N THR A 11 -13.61 11.44 44.24
CA THR A 11 -13.07 11.11 45.58
C THR A 11 -12.59 9.66 45.62
N PHE A 12 -11.33 9.46 45.99
CA PHE A 12 -10.78 8.15 46.37
C PHE A 12 -11.02 7.91 47.86
N ALA A 13 -11.72 6.84 48.17
CA ALA A 13 -11.83 6.33 49.56
C ALA A 13 -10.76 5.26 49.79
N LEU A 14 -9.83 5.54 50.70
CA LEU A 14 -8.91 4.54 51.27
C LEU A 14 -9.66 3.84 52.41
N SER A 15 -9.72 2.50 52.38
CA SER A 15 -10.03 1.68 53.54
C SER A 15 -8.82 0.85 53.90
N ALA A 16 -8.16 1.24 54.98
CA ALA A 16 -7.15 0.42 55.65
C ALA A 16 -7.84 -0.47 56.69
N CYS A 17 -7.59 -1.77 56.70
CA CYS A 17 -7.65 -2.57 57.91
C CYS A 17 -6.69 -3.76 57.79
N GLY A 18 -5.87 -3.90 58.84
CA GLY A 18 -4.75 -4.81 58.92
C GLY A 18 -5.12 -6.25 59.27
N GLY A 19 -4.14 -7.11 59.11
CA GLY A 19 -4.15 -8.49 59.56
C GLY A 19 -3.09 -9.31 58.85
N GLN A 20 -1.91 -9.50 59.45
CA GLN A 20 -0.99 -10.58 59.12
C GLN A 20 -1.41 -11.81 59.95
N PRO A 21 -1.36 -13.09 59.49
CA PRO A 21 -0.12 -13.77 59.22
C PRO A 21 -0.19 -14.83 58.08
N GLU A 22 1.00 -15.41 57.88
CA GLU A 22 1.34 -16.71 57.31
C GLU A 22 1.65 -16.80 55.81
N ALA A 23 2.93 -17.09 55.61
CA ALA A 23 3.56 -17.43 54.36
C ALA A 23 2.94 -18.67 53.74
N THR A 24 2.29 -18.49 52.62
CA THR A 24 2.01 -19.58 51.68
C THR A 24 2.76 -19.23 50.38
N VAL A 25 3.70 -20.10 50.00
CA VAL A 25 4.41 -20.03 48.75
C VAL A 25 3.39 -20.30 47.61
N GLU A 26 2.80 -19.24 47.08
CA GLU A 26 2.06 -19.33 45.84
C GLU A 26 3.01 -19.42 44.67
N GLN A 27 2.97 -20.59 44.04
CA GLN A 27 3.59 -20.86 42.72
C GLN A 27 3.20 -19.75 41.75
N ALA A 28 4.18 -18.99 41.30
CA ALA A 28 4.06 -18.12 40.16
C ALA A 28 3.69 -18.99 38.94
N THR A 29 2.39 -19.05 38.66
CA THR A 29 1.90 -19.59 37.38
C THR A 29 2.35 -18.61 36.31
N THR A 30 3.43 -18.96 35.63
CA THR A 30 3.87 -18.30 34.41
C THR A 30 2.72 -18.46 33.43
N GLN A 31 1.87 -17.44 33.31
CA GLN A 31 0.97 -17.32 32.18
C GLN A 31 1.85 -17.19 30.93
N ALA A 32 2.03 -18.32 30.24
CA ALA A 32 2.50 -18.32 28.90
C ALA A 32 1.52 -17.47 28.08
N SER A 33 1.92 -16.25 27.74
CA SER A 33 1.19 -15.45 26.76
C SER A 33 1.08 -16.30 25.52
N ALA A 34 -0.13 -16.75 25.22
CA ALA A 34 -0.43 -17.40 23.96
C ALA A 34 0.02 -16.43 22.85
N VAL A 35 1.07 -16.79 22.16
CA VAL A 35 1.46 -16.12 20.91
C VAL A 35 0.26 -16.30 20.00
N GLN A 36 -0.52 -15.25 19.86
CA GLN A 36 -1.64 -15.19 18.95
C GLN A 36 -1.03 -15.38 17.56
N SER A 37 -1.23 -16.56 16.99
CA SER A 37 -0.80 -16.87 15.63
C SER A 37 -1.42 -15.82 14.71
N ALA A 38 -0.61 -14.89 14.24
CA ALA A 38 -1.06 -13.90 13.27
C ALA A 38 -1.59 -14.67 12.04
N GLU A 39 -2.77 -14.28 11.55
CA GLU A 39 -3.28 -14.83 10.30
C GLU A 39 -2.24 -14.65 9.19
N PRO A 40 -2.05 -15.64 8.31
CA PRO A 40 -1.07 -15.54 7.25
C PRO A 40 -1.38 -14.35 6.34
N VAL A 41 -0.38 -13.48 6.15
CA VAL A 41 -0.51 -12.32 5.27
C VAL A 41 -0.68 -12.80 3.83
N VAL A 42 -1.73 -12.36 3.15
CA VAL A 42 -1.93 -12.66 1.73
C VAL A 42 -0.93 -11.86 0.90
N THR A 43 -0.25 -12.50 -0.04
CA THR A 43 0.80 -11.91 -0.85
C THR A 43 0.53 -12.06 -2.34
N LEU A 44 1.20 -11.25 -3.16
CA LEU A 44 1.19 -11.36 -4.63
C LEU A 44 1.97 -12.59 -5.16
N ASN A 45 2.50 -13.42 -4.27
CA ASN A 45 3.39 -14.54 -4.60
C ASN A 45 4.62 -14.14 -5.45
N LEU A 46 5.03 -12.89 -5.34
CA LEU A 46 6.12 -12.26 -6.07
C LEU A 46 7.14 -11.73 -5.06
N ASP A 47 8.43 -12.00 -5.25
CA ASP A 47 9.49 -11.40 -4.44
C ASP A 47 10.03 -10.11 -5.10
N TRP A 48 10.76 -9.33 -4.28
CA TRP A 48 11.33 -8.06 -4.72
C TRP A 48 12.27 -8.18 -5.91
N ASP A 49 13.17 -9.16 -5.93
CA ASP A 49 14.17 -9.29 -7.00
C ASP A 49 13.53 -9.66 -8.34
N THR A 50 12.53 -10.52 -8.31
CA THR A 50 11.73 -10.88 -9.49
C THR A 50 10.94 -9.66 -9.99
N PHE A 51 10.27 -8.95 -9.10
CA PHE A 51 9.56 -7.71 -9.43
C PHE A 51 10.48 -6.70 -10.12
N ARG A 52 11.61 -6.39 -9.50
CA ARG A 52 12.59 -5.43 -10.00
C ARG A 52 13.07 -5.79 -11.42
N LYS A 53 13.42 -7.06 -11.65
CA LYS A 53 13.87 -7.54 -12.97
C LYS A 53 12.78 -7.43 -14.03
N ARG A 54 11.52 -7.72 -13.70
CA ARG A 54 10.40 -7.56 -14.62
C ARG A 54 10.17 -6.10 -14.99
N VAL A 55 10.13 -5.20 -14.01
CA VAL A 55 9.97 -3.77 -14.26
C VAL A 55 11.11 -3.21 -15.10
N ASP A 56 12.38 -3.57 -14.80
CA ASP A 56 13.53 -3.15 -15.59
C ASP A 56 13.43 -3.63 -17.05
N ALA A 57 13.03 -4.88 -17.27
CA ALA A 57 12.86 -5.45 -18.61
C ALA A 57 11.71 -4.78 -19.39
N ASP A 58 10.59 -4.52 -18.73
CA ASP A 58 9.44 -3.86 -19.35
C ASP A 58 9.74 -2.40 -19.70
N PHE A 59 10.43 -1.66 -18.84
CA PHE A 59 10.85 -0.29 -19.11
C PHE A 59 11.87 -0.21 -20.25
N GLU A 60 12.81 -1.15 -20.32
CA GLU A 60 13.78 -1.26 -21.41
C GLU A 60 13.07 -1.58 -22.74
N SER A 61 12.15 -2.54 -22.74
CA SER A 61 11.33 -2.93 -23.90
C SER A 61 10.45 -1.79 -24.41
N ALA A 62 9.90 -0.98 -23.50
CA ALA A 62 9.08 0.18 -23.85
C ALA A 62 9.91 1.39 -24.35
N GLY A 63 11.23 1.35 -24.23
CA GLY A 63 12.10 2.45 -24.63
C GLY A 63 11.95 3.72 -23.79
N PHE A 64 11.51 3.61 -22.54
CA PHE A 64 11.26 4.78 -21.70
C PHE A 64 12.52 5.49 -21.20
N GLY A 65 13.69 4.84 -21.30
CA GLY A 65 14.97 5.43 -20.93
C GLY A 65 15.16 5.65 -19.42
N PHE A 66 14.40 4.98 -18.57
CA PHE A 66 14.60 5.04 -17.12
C PHE A 66 15.86 4.30 -16.71
N ALA A 67 16.48 4.77 -15.62
CA ALA A 67 17.57 4.05 -14.99
C ALA A 67 17.08 2.72 -14.43
N LYS A 68 17.91 1.68 -14.51
CA LYS A 68 17.61 0.38 -13.88
C LYS A 68 17.54 0.54 -12.37
N ILE A 69 16.61 -0.19 -11.76
CA ILE A 69 16.44 -0.20 -10.30
C ILE A 69 17.68 -0.85 -9.67
N PRO A 70 18.41 -0.14 -8.78
CA PRO A 70 19.64 -0.67 -8.19
C PRO A 70 19.40 -1.97 -7.42
N ALA A 71 20.29 -2.96 -7.58
CA ALA A 71 20.19 -4.23 -6.85
C ALA A 71 20.33 -4.08 -5.33
N SER A 72 20.95 -3.00 -4.86
CA SER A 72 21.06 -2.66 -3.43
C SER A 72 19.77 -2.10 -2.85
N MET A 73 18.85 -1.60 -3.69
CA MET A 73 17.56 -1.11 -3.25
C MET A 73 16.66 -2.30 -2.93
N LYS A 74 16.05 -2.29 -1.75
CA LYS A 74 15.16 -3.37 -1.30
C LYS A 74 14.16 -2.84 -0.26
N PRO A 75 13.04 -3.54 -0.05
CA PRO A 75 12.14 -3.21 1.05
C PRO A 75 12.82 -3.33 2.42
N GLU A 76 12.67 -2.30 3.25
CA GLU A 76 13.24 -2.21 4.59
C GLU A 76 12.18 -1.72 5.57
N GLY A 77 12.41 -1.98 6.87
CA GLY A 77 11.57 -1.55 7.97
C GLY A 77 12.18 -1.93 9.31
N ASP A 78 11.55 -1.50 10.39
CA ASP A 78 11.98 -1.86 11.75
C ASP A 78 11.82 -3.36 12.01
N ALA A 79 12.54 -3.90 12.99
CA ALA A 79 12.58 -5.33 13.32
C ALA A 79 11.20 -5.95 13.63
N ASN A 80 10.22 -5.12 14.06
CA ASN A 80 8.85 -5.52 14.35
C ASN A 80 7.83 -4.90 13.39
N ALA A 81 8.28 -4.40 12.24
CA ALA A 81 7.39 -3.81 11.25
C ALA A 81 6.40 -4.86 10.71
N ALA A 82 5.13 -4.49 10.62
CA ALA A 82 4.12 -5.33 10.01
C ALA A 82 4.34 -5.51 8.49
N ARG A 83 5.10 -4.59 7.86
CA ARG A 83 5.48 -4.61 6.45
C ARG A 83 6.85 -3.97 6.27
N LEU A 84 7.63 -4.49 5.32
CA LEU A 84 8.81 -3.80 4.81
C LEU A 84 8.39 -3.00 3.58
N THR A 85 8.98 -1.82 3.37
CA THR A 85 8.62 -0.96 2.24
C THR A 85 9.85 -0.45 1.52
N VAL A 86 9.70 -0.18 0.23
CA VAL A 86 10.69 0.55 -0.55
C VAL A 86 9.99 1.58 -1.43
N MET A 87 10.57 2.77 -1.49
CA MET A 87 10.13 3.83 -2.38
C MET A 87 11.01 3.85 -3.63
N LEU A 88 10.39 3.81 -4.81
CA LEU A 88 11.04 3.86 -6.11
C LEU A 88 10.75 5.20 -6.78
N PRO A 89 11.63 6.19 -6.70
CA PRO A 89 11.52 7.40 -7.52
C PRO A 89 11.90 7.05 -8.97
N ILE A 90 10.90 6.95 -9.84
CA ILE A 90 11.11 6.68 -11.26
C ILE A 90 11.50 7.98 -11.98
N ASN A 91 10.75 9.05 -11.69
CA ASN A 91 11.03 10.42 -12.08
C ASN A 91 10.27 11.39 -11.14
N ASP A 92 10.31 12.69 -11.42
CA ASP A 92 9.71 13.74 -10.58
C ASP A 92 8.18 13.60 -10.45
N ASN A 93 7.51 12.91 -11.39
CA ASN A 93 6.07 12.78 -11.44
C ASN A 93 5.58 11.32 -11.24
N LEU A 94 6.48 10.35 -11.08
CA LEU A 94 6.12 8.95 -10.88
C LEU A 94 6.96 8.33 -9.77
N VAL A 95 6.29 7.91 -8.71
CA VAL A 95 6.90 7.21 -7.58
C VAL A 95 6.18 5.89 -7.34
N GLY A 96 6.95 4.80 -7.25
CA GLY A 96 6.49 3.50 -6.77
C GLY A 96 6.64 3.40 -5.25
N ASN A 97 5.66 2.78 -4.59
CA ASN A 97 5.77 2.34 -3.20
C ASN A 97 5.41 0.85 -3.15
N ILE A 98 6.37 0.02 -2.78
CA ILE A 98 6.23 -1.43 -2.79
C ILE A 98 6.35 -1.94 -1.36
N ALA A 99 5.39 -2.74 -0.93
CA ALA A 99 5.40 -3.35 0.38
C ALA A 99 5.58 -4.88 0.28
N SER A 100 6.27 -5.45 1.25
CA SER A 100 6.46 -6.89 1.39
C SER A 100 6.19 -7.36 2.81
N ASP A 101 5.82 -8.61 2.93
CA ASP A 101 5.70 -9.32 4.18
C ASP A 101 7.09 -9.65 4.74
N PRO A 102 7.44 -9.22 5.97
CA PRO A 102 8.76 -9.47 6.56
C PRO A 102 9.06 -10.95 6.80
N ALA A 103 8.04 -11.79 6.98
CA ALA A 103 8.21 -13.22 7.26
C ALA A 103 8.57 -14.02 6.01
N THR A 104 8.00 -13.66 4.85
CA THR A 104 8.16 -14.40 3.60
C THR A 104 8.98 -13.68 2.54
N GLY A 105 9.19 -12.36 2.69
CA GLY A 105 9.80 -11.49 1.68
C GLY A 105 8.95 -11.29 0.43
N LYS A 106 7.71 -11.84 0.40
CA LYS A 106 6.80 -11.68 -0.73
C LYS A 106 6.09 -10.35 -0.69
N LEU A 107 5.84 -9.77 -1.87
CA LEU A 107 5.16 -8.49 -1.98
C LEU A 107 3.70 -8.60 -1.56
N THR A 108 3.25 -7.62 -0.80
CA THR A 108 1.85 -7.48 -0.36
C THR A 108 1.11 -6.41 -1.14
N SER A 109 1.83 -5.43 -1.70
CA SER A 109 1.24 -4.42 -2.57
C SER A 109 2.30 -3.72 -3.41
N ILE A 110 1.86 -3.25 -4.57
CA ILE A 110 2.60 -2.36 -5.47
C ILE A 110 1.70 -1.15 -5.69
N THR A 111 2.17 0.04 -5.35
CA THR A 111 1.44 1.29 -5.57
C THR A 111 2.29 2.20 -6.44
N ALA A 112 1.67 2.81 -7.46
CA ALA A 112 2.26 3.84 -8.27
C ALA A 112 1.50 5.15 -8.03
N THR A 113 2.22 6.20 -7.68
CA THR A 113 1.69 7.56 -7.50
C THR A 113 2.13 8.41 -8.68
N VAL A 114 1.17 8.94 -9.45
CA VAL A 114 1.39 9.75 -10.64
C VAL A 114 0.93 11.17 -10.37
N SER A 115 1.86 12.10 -10.32
CA SER A 115 1.58 13.54 -10.27
C SER A 115 1.29 14.08 -11.66
N ALA A 116 0.37 15.03 -11.75
CA ALA A 116 0.07 15.70 -13.02
C ALA A 116 1.28 16.51 -13.53
N ASN A 117 1.48 16.47 -14.83
CA ASN A 117 2.44 17.29 -15.55
C ASN A 117 1.70 18.14 -16.60
N GLU A 118 2.22 19.30 -16.97
CA GLU A 118 1.64 20.12 -18.04
C GLU A 118 1.80 19.46 -19.42
N ASP A 119 2.83 18.63 -19.61
CA ASP A 119 3.06 17.89 -20.85
C ASP A 119 2.22 16.61 -20.89
N ALA A 120 1.28 16.56 -21.83
CA ALA A 120 0.40 15.41 -22.03
C ALA A 120 1.18 14.14 -22.43
N THR A 121 2.32 14.26 -23.13
CA THR A 121 3.15 13.13 -23.53
C THR A 121 3.83 12.52 -22.31
N GLU A 122 4.37 13.36 -21.41
CA GLU A 122 4.97 12.90 -20.17
C GLU A 122 3.92 12.27 -19.24
N ASN A 123 2.70 12.82 -19.17
CA ASN A 123 1.60 12.19 -18.44
C ASN A 123 1.29 10.79 -18.99
N LEU A 124 1.16 10.63 -20.31
CA LEU A 124 0.91 9.34 -20.92
C LEU A 124 2.05 8.34 -20.63
N LYS A 125 3.30 8.80 -20.71
CA LYS A 125 4.47 8.00 -20.37
C LYS A 125 4.43 7.54 -18.90
N ASN A 126 4.09 8.44 -17.96
CA ASN A 126 4.02 8.14 -16.54
C ASN A 126 2.89 7.12 -16.23
N PHE A 127 1.70 7.27 -16.83
CA PHE A 127 0.62 6.29 -16.68
C PHE A 127 0.97 4.94 -17.31
N SER A 128 1.62 4.93 -18.47
CA SER A 128 2.08 3.70 -19.10
C SER A 128 3.14 3.00 -18.24
N SER A 129 4.08 3.75 -17.67
CA SER A 129 5.10 3.22 -16.77
C SER A 129 4.51 2.67 -15.48
N ALA A 130 3.53 3.36 -14.90
CA ALA A 130 2.77 2.85 -13.76
C ALA A 130 2.06 1.53 -14.10
N ALA A 131 1.42 1.44 -15.27
CA ALA A 131 0.76 0.23 -15.71
C ALA A 131 1.75 -0.94 -15.90
N LEU A 132 2.94 -0.71 -16.47
CA LEU A 132 4.00 -1.73 -16.59
C LEU A 132 4.47 -2.18 -15.20
N MET A 133 4.67 -1.25 -14.28
CA MET A 133 5.08 -1.57 -12.91
C MET A 133 4.04 -2.45 -12.19
N LEU A 134 2.75 -2.14 -12.33
CA LEU A 134 1.68 -2.93 -11.72
C LEU A 134 1.50 -4.28 -12.41
N SER A 135 1.66 -4.35 -13.73
CA SER A 135 1.50 -5.58 -14.50
C SER A 135 2.56 -6.64 -14.18
N ALA A 136 3.71 -6.24 -13.61
CA ALA A 136 4.72 -7.16 -13.11
C ALA A 136 4.18 -8.15 -12.04
N ALA A 137 3.05 -7.83 -11.40
CA ALA A 137 2.35 -8.72 -10.48
C ALA A 137 1.71 -9.94 -11.17
N ASP A 138 1.39 -9.85 -12.48
CA ASP A 138 0.72 -10.91 -13.26
C ASP A 138 1.68 -11.93 -13.92
N GLY A 139 2.96 -11.87 -13.60
CA GLY A 139 3.98 -12.75 -14.18
C GLY A 139 4.83 -12.09 -15.26
N ASP A 140 5.59 -12.90 -16.00
CA ASP A 140 6.57 -12.39 -16.98
C ASP A 140 5.89 -11.80 -18.23
N ASP A 141 4.66 -12.20 -18.53
CA ASP A 141 3.84 -11.67 -19.62
C ASP A 141 2.77 -10.67 -19.16
N GLY A 142 2.87 -10.18 -17.92
CA GLY A 142 1.86 -9.29 -17.31
C GLY A 142 1.54 -8.06 -18.14
N ASN A 143 2.54 -7.44 -18.77
CA ASN A 143 2.35 -6.29 -19.65
C ASN A 143 1.46 -6.61 -20.88
N LYS A 144 1.49 -7.86 -21.39
CA LYS A 144 0.66 -8.33 -22.50
C LYS A 144 -0.73 -8.74 -22.07
N THR A 145 -0.88 -9.25 -20.85
CA THR A 145 -2.14 -9.79 -20.33
C THR A 145 -3.01 -8.72 -19.66
N VAL A 146 -2.44 -7.94 -18.74
CA VAL A 146 -3.19 -6.96 -17.94
C VAL A 146 -2.80 -5.51 -18.22
N GLY A 147 -1.62 -5.21 -18.78
CA GLY A 147 -1.14 -3.85 -19.00
C GLY A 147 -2.16 -2.97 -19.75
N GLY A 148 -2.72 -3.47 -20.84
CA GLY A 148 -3.75 -2.76 -21.62
C GLY A 148 -5.06 -2.52 -20.82
N LYS A 149 -5.45 -3.47 -19.95
CA LYS A 149 -6.63 -3.33 -19.08
C LYS A 149 -6.40 -2.25 -18.02
N ILE A 150 -5.18 -2.18 -17.46
CA ILE A 150 -4.79 -1.17 -16.46
C ILE A 150 -4.83 0.23 -17.09
N ILE A 151 -4.23 0.39 -18.30
CA ILE A 151 -4.24 1.67 -19.02
C ILE A 151 -5.68 2.10 -19.36
N LYS A 152 -6.51 1.16 -19.83
CA LYS A 152 -7.91 1.45 -20.11
C LYS A 152 -8.66 1.88 -18.86
N MET A 153 -8.50 1.18 -17.75
CA MET A 153 -9.10 1.54 -16.46
C MET A 153 -8.67 2.94 -16.01
N ALA A 154 -7.39 3.29 -16.18
CA ALA A 154 -6.88 4.62 -15.85
C ALA A 154 -7.54 5.71 -16.71
N GLY A 155 -7.62 5.52 -18.03
CA GLY A 155 -8.30 6.43 -18.94
C GLY A 155 -9.78 6.62 -18.59
N ASP A 156 -10.48 5.51 -18.32
CA ASP A 156 -11.90 5.54 -17.93
C ASP A 156 -12.12 6.28 -16.60
N ALA A 157 -11.22 6.10 -15.63
CA ALA A 157 -11.31 6.77 -14.33
C ALA A 157 -11.04 8.28 -14.42
N ILE A 158 -10.00 8.67 -15.16
CA ILE A 158 -9.64 10.08 -15.39
C ILE A 158 -10.77 10.81 -16.13
N ASN A 159 -11.33 10.20 -17.19
CA ASN A 159 -12.43 10.78 -17.94
C ASN A 159 -13.72 10.92 -17.09
N GLU A 160 -13.97 9.96 -16.21
CA GLU A 160 -15.10 10.04 -15.30
C GLU A 160 -14.88 11.13 -14.25
N PHE A 161 -13.69 11.19 -13.67
CA PHE A 161 -13.32 12.24 -12.72
C PHE A 161 -13.47 13.64 -13.35
N ALA A 162 -12.97 13.86 -14.57
CA ALA A 162 -13.09 15.15 -15.23
C ALA A 162 -14.57 15.61 -15.36
N LYS A 163 -15.49 14.70 -15.71
CA LYS A 163 -16.93 15.01 -15.80
C LYS A 163 -17.58 15.28 -14.44
N GLN A 164 -17.10 14.63 -13.38
CA GLN A 164 -17.62 14.83 -12.03
C GLN A 164 -17.08 16.13 -11.42
N ALA A 165 -15.80 16.42 -11.63
CA ALA A 165 -15.11 17.60 -11.08
C ALA A 165 -15.69 18.93 -11.62
N GLU A 166 -16.30 18.93 -12.82
CA GLU A 166 -17.03 20.10 -13.34
C GLU A 166 -18.22 20.51 -12.44
N LYS A 167 -18.76 19.57 -11.67
CA LYS A 167 -19.95 19.76 -10.83
C LYS A 167 -19.63 19.73 -9.35
N ASP A 168 -18.60 19.01 -8.97
CA ASP A 168 -18.18 18.81 -7.59
C ASP A 168 -16.64 18.77 -7.49
N SER A 169 -16.06 19.81 -6.95
CA SER A 169 -14.59 19.94 -6.78
C SER A 169 -14.02 18.92 -5.78
N THR A 170 -14.86 18.23 -5.02
CA THR A 170 -14.47 17.17 -4.07
C THR A 170 -14.66 15.77 -4.63
N ALA A 171 -15.03 15.66 -5.92
CA ALA A 171 -15.21 14.38 -6.59
C ALA A 171 -13.98 13.48 -6.42
N ASN A 172 -14.24 12.20 -6.32
CA ASN A 172 -13.23 11.16 -6.40
C ASN A 172 -13.79 9.95 -7.15
N VAL A 173 -12.92 9.29 -7.91
CA VAL A 173 -13.27 8.11 -8.69
C VAL A 173 -12.35 6.97 -8.29
N ASN A 174 -12.95 5.85 -7.91
CA ASN A 174 -12.24 4.61 -7.62
C ASN A 174 -12.73 3.53 -8.60
N LYS A 175 -11.81 2.93 -9.36
CA LYS A 175 -12.09 1.80 -10.23
C LYS A 175 -11.15 0.66 -9.90
N SER A 176 -11.63 -0.56 -10.07
CA SER A 176 -10.78 -1.74 -9.91
C SER A 176 -11.31 -2.92 -10.74
N PHE A 177 -10.43 -3.88 -11.02
CA PHE A 177 -10.77 -5.18 -11.53
C PHE A 177 -9.86 -6.24 -10.92
N VAL A 178 -10.26 -7.51 -11.00
CA VAL A 178 -9.46 -8.65 -10.53
C VAL A 178 -9.09 -9.49 -11.73
N GLU A 179 -7.81 -9.87 -11.80
CA GLU A 179 -7.28 -10.80 -12.81
C GLU A 179 -6.23 -11.68 -12.14
N ASN A 180 -6.28 -12.99 -12.38
CA ASN A 180 -5.30 -13.97 -11.87
C ASN A 180 -5.02 -13.89 -10.36
N GLY A 181 -6.05 -13.56 -9.55
CA GLY A 181 -5.88 -13.43 -8.09
C GLY A 181 -5.25 -12.11 -7.64
N VAL A 182 -5.02 -11.17 -8.56
CA VAL A 182 -4.53 -9.81 -8.27
C VAL A 182 -5.64 -8.80 -8.52
N LYS A 183 -5.87 -7.91 -7.56
CA LYS A 183 -6.75 -6.76 -7.70
C LYS A 183 -5.92 -5.56 -8.15
N TYR A 184 -6.26 -5.03 -9.30
CA TYR A 184 -5.72 -3.78 -9.85
C TYR A 184 -6.72 -2.67 -9.62
N GLY A 185 -6.24 -1.50 -9.19
CA GLY A 185 -7.12 -0.38 -8.94
C GLY A 185 -6.49 0.97 -9.20
N ILE A 186 -7.35 1.99 -9.26
CA ILE A 186 -6.99 3.39 -9.42
C ILE A 186 -7.91 4.27 -8.59
N LEU A 187 -7.30 5.26 -7.93
CA LEU A 187 -7.98 6.35 -7.24
C LEU A 187 -7.59 7.67 -7.88
N VAL A 188 -8.57 8.44 -8.33
CA VAL A 188 -8.42 9.79 -8.88
C VAL A 188 -9.18 10.76 -7.99
N SER A 189 -8.52 11.82 -7.53
CA SER A 189 -9.08 12.85 -6.65
C SER A 189 -8.49 14.21 -7.03
N GLY A 190 -9.26 15.29 -6.88
CA GLY A 190 -8.80 16.65 -7.19
C GLY A 190 -7.68 17.17 -6.29
N ASN A 191 -7.50 16.60 -5.13
CA ASN A 191 -6.58 17.10 -4.09
C ASN A 191 -5.32 16.24 -3.91
N MET A 192 -5.19 15.15 -4.65
CA MET A 192 -4.07 14.21 -4.52
C MET A 192 -3.58 13.76 -5.90
N PRO A 193 -2.30 13.38 -6.01
CA PRO A 193 -1.82 12.66 -7.18
C PRO A 193 -2.67 11.40 -7.43
N VAL A 194 -2.73 10.97 -8.68
CA VAL A 194 -3.42 9.72 -9.03
C VAL A 194 -2.67 8.54 -8.43
N MET A 195 -3.38 7.68 -7.73
CA MET A 195 -2.84 6.45 -7.15
C MET A 195 -3.33 5.25 -7.95
N MET A 196 -2.42 4.42 -8.39
CA MET A 196 -2.70 3.13 -9.02
C MET A 196 -2.08 2.02 -8.17
N PHE A 197 -2.74 0.87 -8.06
CA PHE A 197 -2.24 -0.19 -7.19
C PHE A 197 -2.52 -1.59 -7.72
N ALA A 198 -1.69 -2.54 -7.28
CA ALA A 198 -1.90 -3.98 -7.38
C ALA A 198 -1.74 -4.61 -6.01
N GLU A 199 -2.70 -5.40 -5.59
CA GLU A 199 -2.74 -6.11 -4.31
C GLU A 199 -3.35 -7.50 -4.49
N PRO A 200 -3.14 -8.46 -3.58
CA PRO A 200 -3.83 -9.73 -3.63
C PRO A 200 -5.36 -9.51 -3.62
N ALA A 201 -6.07 -10.22 -4.48
CA ALA A 201 -7.52 -10.23 -4.40
C ALA A 201 -7.97 -10.92 -3.11
N GLU A 202 -8.93 -10.33 -2.40
CA GLU A 202 -9.55 -10.98 -1.26
C GLU A 202 -10.21 -12.29 -1.69
N ASN A 203 -9.87 -13.39 -1.03
CA ASN A 203 -10.61 -14.64 -1.20
C ASN A 203 -11.98 -14.47 -0.54
N LYS A 204 -13.00 -14.36 -1.37
CA LYS A 204 -14.40 -14.36 -0.92
C LYS A 204 -14.88 -15.77 -0.65
#